data_e8ae663c142a6f6dbbd08ffaae13ab84
#
_entry.id   e8ae663c142a6f6dbbd08ffaae13ab84
#
_cell.length_a   1.000
_cell.length_b   1.000
_cell.length_c   1.000
_cell.angle_alpha   90.00
_cell.angle_beta   90.00
_cell.angle_gamma   90.00
#
_symmetry.space_group_name_H-M   'P 1'
#
loop_
_entity.id
_entity.type
_entity.pdbx_description
1 polymer ?
#
loop_
_entity_poly.entity_id
_entity_poly.type
_entity_poly.pdbx_seq_one_letter_code
_entity_poly.pdbx_strand_id
1 'polypeptide(L)'
;MKLSAKEKTAFGLGAVGKDMVYMLSASYILYYYQDVLGVSAMAMGIILMAARVFDAFNDPIMGVIVAKTRTRWGKFRPWLLVGTLCNAIVLYLMFAAPPAWNGSGIVAYAAITYVVWGVTYTMMDIPFWSMIPAFTEGGKERENLTTMARSCSGVGSALVTIITMKCVYMLGQGNERTGFRWFALIVAVLFVLFITITCLTIREKSTVHMETPTVRQMFSALIHNDQAMTVVITIVLINCSLYITSNLLLYFFKYDVSGESWYNSYTLFSTFGGAVQILSMMVLFPLLRKFMSSIRVFYLSFGMAIAGYAILLVLMIGGHTALGALVVPGFLIFAAFGMLTVLTTVFLANTVDYGEMKNHRRDESVIFSMQTFVVKLASGVAVLIAAICLSLCNLRQDTSAAVVARAADSSVLGLRLTMAGIPMIGLFIAVLVFRKKYILTEKKLQEINAAIKNQENC
;
A
#
# COMPACT_ATOMS: atom_id res chain seq x y z
N MET A 1 0.78 28.77 -4.12
CA MET A 1 2.27 28.86 -4.16
C MET A 1 2.80 27.54 -4.68
N LYS A 2 3.58 27.51 -5.74
CA LYS A 2 4.06 26.26 -6.35
C LYS A 2 5.22 25.65 -5.56
N LEU A 3 5.18 24.34 -5.33
CA LEU A 3 6.31 23.61 -4.73
C LEU A 3 7.52 23.65 -5.67
N SER A 4 8.69 23.91 -5.11
CA SER A 4 9.95 23.88 -5.84
C SER A 4 10.31 22.46 -6.28
N ALA A 5 11.14 22.32 -7.32
CA ALA A 5 11.65 21.02 -7.74
C ALA A 5 12.40 20.32 -6.60
N LYS A 6 13.14 21.06 -5.77
CA LYS A 6 13.87 20.54 -4.61
C LYS A 6 12.92 19.92 -3.58
N GLU A 7 11.79 20.57 -3.25
CA GLU A 7 10.80 20.04 -2.31
C GLU A 7 10.14 18.76 -2.85
N LYS A 8 9.79 18.75 -4.13
CA LYS A 8 9.22 17.55 -4.78
C LYS A 8 10.20 16.39 -4.75
N THR A 9 11.45 16.60 -5.13
CA THR A 9 12.48 15.56 -5.13
C THR A 9 12.73 15.04 -3.70
N ALA A 10 12.81 15.93 -2.70
CA ALA A 10 12.98 15.53 -1.30
C ALA A 10 11.81 14.67 -0.81
N PHE A 11 10.56 15.00 -1.17
CA PHE A 11 9.39 14.20 -0.83
C PHE A 11 9.41 12.84 -1.52
N GLY A 12 9.84 12.80 -2.79
CA GLY A 12 10.02 11.56 -3.54
C GLY A 12 11.08 10.63 -2.92
N LEU A 13 12.22 11.18 -2.49
CA LEU A 13 13.25 10.42 -1.77
C LEU A 13 12.73 9.83 -0.46
N GLY A 14 11.96 10.61 0.31
CA GLY A 14 11.29 10.11 1.51
C GLY A 14 10.35 8.93 1.21
N ALA A 15 9.60 9.01 0.10
CA ALA A 15 8.75 7.92 -0.35
C ALA A 15 9.55 6.66 -0.72
N VAL A 16 10.70 6.79 -1.40
CA VAL A 16 11.60 5.65 -1.69
C VAL A 16 12.05 4.99 -0.38
N GLY A 17 12.61 5.77 0.56
CA GLY A 17 13.16 5.24 1.80
C GLY A 17 12.15 4.49 2.66
N LYS A 18 10.95 5.07 2.83
CA LYS A 18 9.90 4.44 3.63
C LYS A 18 9.41 3.12 3.05
N ASP A 19 9.26 3.03 1.72
CA ASP A 19 8.79 1.81 1.08
C ASP A 19 9.90 0.75 0.92
N MET A 20 11.18 1.14 0.89
CA MET A 20 12.29 0.19 1.05
C MET A 20 12.18 -0.57 2.38
N VAL A 21 11.95 0.13 3.49
CA VAL A 21 11.78 -0.47 4.83
C VAL A 21 10.53 -1.34 4.89
N TYR A 22 9.42 -0.85 4.36
CA TYR A 22 8.16 -1.60 4.32
C TYR A 22 8.33 -2.91 3.56
N MET A 23 8.93 -2.86 2.37
CA MET A 23 9.06 -4.03 1.50
C MET A 23 10.06 -5.05 2.07
N LEU A 24 11.14 -4.60 2.71
CA LEU A 24 12.07 -5.51 3.38
C LEU A 24 11.36 -6.31 4.49
N SER A 25 10.56 -5.63 5.31
CA SER A 25 9.77 -6.31 6.34
C SER A 25 8.67 -7.19 5.72
N ALA A 26 7.85 -6.64 4.83
CA ALA A 26 6.68 -7.35 4.30
C ALA A 26 7.03 -8.62 3.50
N SER A 27 8.15 -8.61 2.76
CA SER A 27 8.52 -9.71 1.86
C SER A 27 9.48 -10.71 2.48
N TYR A 28 10.34 -10.28 3.42
CA TYR A 28 11.46 -11.11 3.87
C TYR A 28 11.41 -11.50 5.34
N ILE A 29 10.49 -10.94 6.13
CA ILE A 29 10.42 -11.27 7.56
C ILE A 29 10.03 -12.74 7.79
N LEU A 30 9.08 -13.26 7.02
CA LEU A 30 8.66 -14.65 7.10
C LEU A 30 9.84 -15.57 6.75
N TYR A 31 10.49 -15.32 5.61
CA TYR A 31 11.65 -16.08 5.18
C TYR A 31 12.78 -16.06 6.22
N TYR A 32 13.11 -14.89 6.74
CA TYR A 32 14.18 -14.75 7.74
C TYR A 32 13.92 -15.55 9.01
N TYR A 33 12.71 -15.47 9.57
CA TYR A 33 12.40 -16.21 10.80
C TYR A 33 12.19 -17.70 10.57
N GLN A 34 11.55 -18.08 9.46
CA GLN A 34 11.26 -19.47 9.14
C GLN A 34 12.50 -20.21 8.61
N ASP A 35 13.08 -19.73 7.53
CA ASP A 35 14.09 -20.46 6.78
C ASP A 35 15.50 -20.21 7.34
N VAL A 36 15.81 -19.01 7.84
CA VAL A 36 17.13 -18.68 8.39
C VAL A 36 17.24 -18.96 9.89
N LEU A 37 16.16 -18.71 10.66
CA LEU A 37 16.18 -18.91 12.12
C LEU A 37 15.44 -20.17 12.60
N GLY A 38 14.75 -20.90 11.74
CA GLY A 38 14.08 -22.16 12.04
C GLY A 38 12.80 -22.01 12.90
N VAL A 39 12.16 -20.84 12.91
CA VAL A 39 10.87 -20.63 13.58
C VAL A 39 9.76 -21.27 12.77
N SER A 40 8.80 -21.93 13.44
CA SER A 40 7.72 -22.60 12.71
C SER A 40 6.87 -21.62 11.90
N ALA A 41 6.48 -22.01 10.67
CA ALA A 41 5.63 -21.22 9.78
C ALA A 41 4.29 -20.85 10.45
N MET A 42 3.72 -21.78 11.24
CA MET A 42 2.48 -21.56 11.97
C MET A 42 2.64 -20.43 13.01
N ALA A 43 3.73 -20.44 13.78
CA ALA A 43 4.00 -19.39 14.77
C ALA A 43 4.16 -18.02 14.09
N MET A 44 4.91 -17.96 13.00
CA MET A 44 5.07 -16.72 12.22
C MET A 44 3.76 -16.26 11.59
N GLY A 45 2.96 -17.16 11.06
CA GLY A 45 1.63 -16.85 10.52
C GLY A 45 0.71 -16.22 11.57
N ILE A 46 0.68 -16.77 12.77
CA ILE A 46 -0.10 -16.21 13.89
C ILE A 46 0.42 -14.82 14.29
N ILE A 47 1.75 -14.63 14.40
CA ILE A 47 2.36 -13.34 14.72
C ILE A 47 1.98 -12.29 13.67
N LEU A 48 2.14 -12.60 12.40
CA LEU A 48 1.84 -11.67 11.30
C LEU A 48 0.36 -11.30 11.27
N MET A 49 -0.53 -12.26 11.50
CA MET A 49 -1.97 -12.01 11.57
C MET A 49 -2.34 -11.15 12.79
N ALA A 50 -1.85 -11.49 13.97
CA ALA A 50 -2.10 -10.72 15.19
C ALA A 50 -1.60 -9.27 15.07
N ALA A 51 -0.40 -9.07 14.50
CA ALA A 51 0.15 -7.76 14.24
C ALA A 51 -0.72 -6.94 13.25
N ARG A 52 -1.27 -7.57 12.20
CA ARG A 52 -2.19 -6.90 11.28
C ARG A 52 -3.46 -6.40 11.96
N VAL A 53 -4.02 -7.22 12.86
CA VAL A 53 -5.20 -6.82 13.66
C VAL A 53 -4.83 -5.66 14.59
N PHE A 54 -3.68 -5.75 15.26
CA PHE A 54 -3.18 -4.69 16.15
C PHE A 54 -2.97 -3.37 15.38
N ASP A 55 -2.29 -3.43 14.24
CA ASP A 55 -2.05 -2.27 13.37
C ASP A 55 -3.36 -1.58 12.96
N ALA A 56 -4.41 -2.35 12.68
CA ALA A 56 -5.70 -1.81 12.31
C ALA A 56 -6.28 -0.88 13.40
N PHE A 57 -6.07 -1.20 14.66
CA PHE A 57 -6.46 -0.31 15.77
C PHE A 57 -5.46 0.81 16.03
N ASN A 58 -4.18 0.56 15.81
CA ASN A 58 -3.12 1.54 16.04
C ASN A 58 -3.19 2.72 15.06
N ASP A 59 -3.56 2.49 13.80
CA ASP A 59 -3.56 3.52 12.76
C ASP A 59 -4.50 4.71 13.08
N PRO A 60 -5.79 4.50 13.45
CA PRO A 60 -6.67 5.60 13.84
C PRO A 60 -6.19 6.35 15.09
N ILE A 61 -5.62 5.63 16.06
CA ILE A 61 -5.06 6.23 17.28
C ILE A 61 -3.91 7.17 16.91
N MET A 62 -3.01 6.71 16.05
CA MET A 62 -1.89 7.53 15.59
C MET A 62 -2.36 8.74 14.79
N GLY A 63 -3.38 8.60 13.94
CA GLY A 63 -4.01 9.71 13.24
C GLY A 63 -4.49 10.81 14.18
N VAL A 64 -5.11 10.43 15.29
CA VAL A 64 -5.56 11.35 16.35
C VAL A 64 -4.38 12.02 17.04
N ILE A 65 -3.35 11.26 17.39
CA ILE A 65 -2.14 11.78 18.07
C ILE A 65 -1.46 12.84 17.18
N VAL A 66 -1.28 12.53 15.90
CA VAL A 66 -0.71 13.47 14.92
C VAL A 66 -1.58 14.71 14.77
N ALA A 67 -2.91 14.54 14.69
CA ALA A 67 -3.84 15.66 14.58
C ALA A 67 -3.77 16.62 15.76
N LYS A 68 -3.52 16.11 16.97
CA LYS A 68 -3.37 16.92 18.21
C LYS A 68 -2.00 17.52 18.40
N THR A 69 -1.02 17.12 17.60
CA THR A 69 0.37 17.57 17.78
C THR A 69 0.54 19.00 17.31
N ARG A 70 1.16 19.83 18.16
CA ARG A 70 1.52 21.22 17.89
C ARG A 70 2.94 21.47 18.39
N THR A 71 3.87 21.66 17.46
CA THR A 71 5.26 21.97 17.80
C THR A 71 5.78 23.15 16.97
N ARG A 72 6.89 23.74 17.42
CA ARG A 72 7.60 24.79 16.65
C ARG A 72 8.13 24.29 15.30
N TRP A 73 8.26 22.97 15.12
CA TRP A 73 8.72 22.32 13.88
C TRP A 73 7.58 21.94 12.95
N GLY A 74 6.34 22.16 13.36
CA GLY A 74 5.13 21.77 12.64
C GLY A 74 4.41 20.61 13.31
N LYS A 75 3.39 20.09 12.61
CA LYS A 75 2.51 19.02 13.07
C LYS A 75 3.06 17.64 12.69
N PHE A 76 3.61 17.49 11.48
CA PHE A 76 3.99 16.21 10.89
C PHE A 76 5.48 15.89 11.03
N ARG A 77 6.36 16.88 10.87
CA ARG A 77 7.83 16.71 10.87
C ARG A 77 8.39 16.03 12.12
N PRO A 78 7.95 16.35 13.36
CA PRO A 78 8.43 15.67 14.55
C PRO A 78 8.13 14.15 14.52
N TRP A 79 6.93 13.78 14.08
CA TRP A 79 6.53 12.39 13.97
C TRP A 79 7.27 11.66 12.86
N LEU A 80 7.53 12.32 11.73
CA LEU A 80 8.37 11.76 10.67
C LEU A 80 9.76 11.42 11.18
N LEU A 81 10.43 12.33 11.89
CA LEU A 81 11.78 12.08 12.39
C LEU A 81 11.81 11.06 13.50
N VAL A 82 11.00 11.21 14.53
CA VAL A 82 10.96 10.27 15.67
C VAL A 82 10.52 8.90 15.22
N GLY A 83 9.43 8.80 14.44
CA GLY A 83 8.95 7.53 13.89
C GLY A 83 9.99 6.85 13.02
N THR A 84 10.70 7.59 12.16
CA THR A 84 11.77 7.07 11.32
C THR A 84 12.95 6.52 12.13
N LEU A 85 13.44 7.27 13.12
CA LEU A 85 14.55 6.82 13.96
C LEU A 85 14.18 5.57 14.75
N CYS A 86 13.01 5.57 15.41
CA CYS A 86 12.53 4.40 16.13
C CYS A 86 12.35 3.19 15.20
N ASN A 87 11.72 3.39 14.04
CA ASN A 87 11.48 2.32 13.08
C ASN A 87 12.76 1.75 12.49
N ALA A 88 13.75 2.60 12.18
CA ALA A 88 15.05 2.16 11.69
C ALA A 88 15.79 1.28 12.70
N ILE A 89 15.74 1.64 13.99
CA ILE A 89 16.31 0.82 15.07
C ILE A 89 15.57 -0.53 15.15
N VAL A 90 14.26 -0.50 15.16
CA VAL A 90 13.45 -1.73 15.27
C VAL A 90 13.63 -2.61 14.03
N LEU A 91 13.70 -2.05 12.82
CA LEU A 91 14.01 -2.80 11.60
C LEU A 91 15.34 -3.55 11.73
N TYR A 92 16.39 -2.84 12.19
CA TYR A 92 17.68 -3.48 12.42
C TYR A 92 17.59 -4.61 13.45
N LEU A 93 16.91 -4.39 14.58
CA LEU A 93 16.71 -5.42 15.60
C LEU A 93 15.95 -6.63 15.04
N MET A 94 14.92 -6.44 14.24
CA MET A 94 14.17 -7.55 13.62
C MET A 94 15.06 -8.51 12.84
N PHE A 95 16.05 -7.99 12.09
CA PHE A 95 16.99 -8.78 11.30
C PHE A 95 18.33 -9.05 12.00
N ALA A 96 18.48 -8.62 13.24
CA ALA A 96 19.65 -8.86 14.09
C ALA A 96 19.30 -9.68 15.33
N ALA A 97 18.47 -10.70 15.18
CA ALA A 97 18.03 -11.54 16.28
C ALA A 97 19.23 -12.15 17.05
N PRO A 98 19.24 -12.13 18.40
CA PRO A 98 20.36 -12.61 19.19
C PRO A 98 20.64 -14.11 18.96
N PRO A 99 21.91 -14.54 18.77
CA PRO A 99 22.26 -15.94 18.50
C PRO A 99 21.89 -16.91 19.62
N ALA A 100 21.87 -16.42 20.86
CA ALA A 100 21.61 -17.24 22.03
C ALA A 100 20.12 -17.60 22.22
N TRP A 101 19.20 -16.98 21.47
CA TRP A 101 17.78 -17.20 21.64
C TRP A 101 17.27 -18.29 20.71
N ASN A 102 16.65 -19.31 21.29
CA ASN A 102 16.09 -20.47 20.61
C ASN A 102 14.68 -20.78 21.13
N GLY A 103 13.94 -21.62 20.43
CA GLY A 103 12.61 -22.08 20.83
C GLY A 103 11.62 -20.94 21.06
N SER A 104 10.98 -20.90 22.23
CA SER A 104 9.98 -19.87 22.56
C SER A 104 10.55 -18.46 22.68
N GLY A 105 11.82 -18.32 23.01
CA GLY A 105 12.49 -17.01 23.12
C GLY A 105 12.57 -16.28 21.80
N ILE A 106 12.93 -16.97 20.72
CA ILE A 106 13.02 -16.36 19.39
C ILE A 106 11.62 -16.02 18.82
N VAL A 107 10.61 -16.84 19.14
CA VAL A 107 9.21 -16.56 18.76
C VAL A 107 8.69 -15.29 19.45
N ALA A 108 8.93 -15.15 20.77
CA ALA A 108 8.57 -13.95 21.51
C ALA A 108 9.29 -12.71 20.99
N TYR A 109 10.58 -12.84 20.68
CA TYR A 109 11.38 -11.76 20.06
C TYR A 109 10.79 -11.33 18.72
N ALA A 110 10.46 -12.27 17.84
CA ALA A 110 9.83 -12.00 16.55
C ALA A 110 8.49 -11.25 16.73
N ALA A 111 7.65 -11.71 17.67
CA ALA A 111 6.35 -11.10 17.92
C ALA A 111 6.50 -9.66 18.43
N ILE A 112 7.35 -9.42 19.42
CA ILE A 112 7.56 -8.09 20.01
C ILE A 112 8.15 -7.14 18.99
N THR A 113 9.23 -7.52 18.30
CA THR A 113 9.91 -6.65 17.34
C THR A 113 9.01 -6.33 16.15
N TYR A 114 8.22 -7.29 15.67
CA TYR A 114 7.32 -7.05 14.54
C TYR A 114 6.15 -6.13 14.91
N VAL A 115 5.53 -6.29 16.09
CA VAL A 115 4.47 -5.39 16.56
C VAL A 115 5.02 -3.97 16.78
N VAL A 116 6.18 -3.83 17.43
CA VAL A 116 6.82 -2.52 17.65
C VAL A 116 7.23 -1.88 16.32
N TRP A 117 7.67 -2.68 15.34
CA TRP A 117 7.93 -2.21 13.98
C TRP A 117 6.67 -1.61 13.35
N GLY A 118 5.52 -2.28 13.44
CA GLY A 118 4.24 -1.79 12.93
C GLY A 118 3.86 -0.44 13.55
N VAL A 119 3.95 -0.31 14.89
CA VAL A 119 3.67 0.93 15.61
C VAL A 119 4.56 2.07 15.13
N THR A 120 5.88 1.84 15.13
CA THR A 120 6.85 2.87 14.73
C THR A 120 6.76 3.23 13.25
N TYR A 121 6.39 2.28 12.38
CA TYR A 121 6.11 2.53 10.98
C TYR A 121 4.89 3.45 10.81
N THR A 122 3.79 3.14 11.50
CA THR A 122 2.59 3.97 11.48
C THR A 122 2.85 5.40 11.98
N MET A 123 3.71 5.58 12.99
CA MET A 123 4.12 6.91 13.49
C MET A 123 4.74 7.78 12.40
N MET A 124 5.37 7.22 11.39
CA MET A 124 5.98 7.92 10.26
C MET A 124 5.06 7.96 9.03
N ASP A 125 4.41 6.84 8.70
CA ASP A 125 3.67 6.69 7.45
C ASP A 125 2.43 7.58 7.37
N ILE A 126 1.64 7.66 8.45
CA ILE A 126 0.45 8.52 8.51
C ILE A 126 0.80 10.00 8.33
N PRO A 127 1.77 10.58 9.09
CA PRO A 127 2.19 11.95 8.85
C PRO A 127 2.72 12.18 7.44
N PHE A 128 3.48 11.23 6.87
CA PHE A 128 4.05 11.35 5.53
C PHE A 128 2.97 11.60 4.47
N TRP A 129 1.94 10.77 4.43
CA TRP A 129 0.85 10.92 3.46
C TRP A 129 -0.06 12.11 3.78
N SER A 130 -0.27 12.41 5.06
CA SER A 130 -1.05 13.57 5.52
C SER A 130 -0.41 14.92 5.14
N MET A 131 0.87 14.95 4.87
CA MET A 131 1.57 16.16 4.40
C MET A 131 1.12 16.59 3.00
N ILE A 132 0.67 15.67 2.13
CA ILE A 132 0.27 16.01 0.76
C ILE A 132 -0.79 17.13 0.73
N PRO A 133 -1.95 17.00 1.38
CA PRO A 133 -2.92 18.09 1.40
C PRO A 133 -2.45 19.32 2.18
N ALA A 134 -1.54 19.17 3.14
CA ALA A 134 -1.02 20.28 3.92
C ALA A 134 -0.04 21.18 3.13
N PHE A 135 0.60 20.69 2.07
CA PHE A 135 1.52 21.45 1.22
C PHE A 135 0.94 21.96 -0.06
N THR A 136 -0.16 21.35 -0.52
CA THR A 136 -0.72 21.59 -1.85
C THR A 136 -2.10 22.23 -1.75
N GLU A 137 -2.34 23.24 -2.57
CA GLU A 137 -3.65 23.90 -2.68
C GLU A 137 -4.67 23.12 -3.49
N GLY A 138 -4.41 21.82 -3.78
CA GLY A 138 -5.24 21.00 -4.65
C GLY A 138 -4.86 21.09 -6.14
N GLY A 139 -5.71 20.50 -7.01
CA GLY A 139 -5.53 20.53 -8.45
C GLY A 139 -4.27 19.79 -8.95
N LYS A 140 -3.71 20.28 -10.07
CA LYS A 140 -2.57 19.63 -10.76
C LYS A 140 -1.31 19.50 -9.89
N GLU A 141 -1.07 20.42 -8.96
CA GLU A 141 0.12 20.36 -8.11
C GLU A 141 0.04 19.20 -7.11
N ARG A 142 -1.11 19.02 -6.46
CA ARG A 142 -1.38 17.87 -5.57
C ARG A 142 -1.28 16.56 -6.34
N GLU A 143 -1.87 16.49 -7.53
CA GLU A 143 -1.82 15.33 -8.39
C GLU A 143 -0.38 14.96 -8.78
N ASN A 144 0.42 15.94 -9.21
CA ASN A 144 1.82 15.73 -9.58
C ASN A 144 2.66 15.24 -8.39
N LEU A 145 2.48 15.86 -7.21
CA LEU A 145 3.20 15.44 -6.00
C LEU A 145 2.81 14.01 -5.60
N THR A 146 1.52 13.70 -5.60
CA THR A 146 1.00 12.36 -5.27
C THR A 146 1.51 11.31 -6.26
N THR A 147 1.45 11.60 -7.56
CA THR A 147 1.95 10.72 -8.62
C THR A 147 3.42 10.42 -8.43
N MET A 148 4.22 11.46 -8.23
CA MET A 148 5.66 11.31 -8.00
C MET A 148 5.95 10.52 -6.74
N ALA A 149 5.28 10.82 -5.62
CA ALA A 149 5.47 10.10 -4.36
C ALA A 149 5.10 8.62 -4.48
N ARG A 150 3.95 8.30 -5.09
CA ARG A 150 3.52 6.91 -5.31
C ARG A 150 4.46 6.16 -6.26
N SER A 151 4.93 6.82 -7.32
CA SER A 151 5.92 6.24 -8.23
C SER A 151 7.24 5.96 -7.53
N CYS A 152 7.75 6.91 -6.75
CA CYS A 152 8.95 6.75 -5.94
C CYS A 152 8.81 5.63 -4.90
N SER A 153 7.65 5.52 -4.25
CA SER A 153 7.29 4.39 -3.37
C SER A 153 7.43 3.05 -4.10
N GLY A 154 6.85 2.95 -5.30
CA GLY A 154 6.96 1.75 -6.13
C GLY A 154 8.41 1.41 -6.51
N VAL A 155 9.22 2.41 -6.82
CA VAL A 155 10.67 2.23 -7.09
C VAL A 155 11.39 1.70 -5.84
N GLY A 156 11.13 2.27 -4.66
CA GLY A 156 11.70 1.81 -3.40
C GLY A 156 11.39 0.34 -3.11
N SER A 157 10.13 -0.04 -3.29
CA SER A 157 9.66 -1.43 -3.15
C SER A 157 10.34 -2.37 -4.14
N ALA A 158 10.42 -1.99 -5.42
CA ALA A 158 11.04 -2.79 -6.47
C ALA A 158 12.54 -2.99 -6.24
N LEU A 159 13.26 -1.92 -5.84
CA LEU A 159 14.67 -2.00 -5.51
C LEU A 159 14.93 -3.07 -4.45
N VAL A 160 14.23 -3.01 -3.32
CA VAL A 160 14.40 -4.00 -2.24
C VAL A 160 14.04 -5.41 -2.72
N THR A 161 12.93 -5.58 -3.43
CA THR A 161 12.52 -6.89 -3.92
C THR A 161 13.60 -7.54 -4.81
N ILE A 162 14.23 -6.74 -5.69
CA ILE A 162 15.20 -7.24 -6.67
C ILE A 162 16.57 -7.49 -6.03
N ILE A 163 17.05 -6.59 -5.16
CA ILE A 163 18.45 -6.62 -4.72
C ILE A 163 18.66 -7.36 -3.41
N THR A 164 17.63 -7.57 -2.57
CA THR A 164 17.78 -8.09 -1.20
C THR A 164 18.58 -9.38 -1.15
N MET A 165 18.17 -10.43 -1.84
CA MET A 165 18.85 -11.73 -1.72
C MET A 165 20.27 -11.68 -2.23
N LYS A 166 20.54 -10.93 -3.31
CA LYS A 166 21.89 -10.74 -3.82
C LYS A 166 22.77 -10.02 -2.80
N CYS A 167 22.26 -8.94 -2.22
CA CYS A 167 23.01 -8.20 -1.20
C CYS A 167 23.21 -9.02 0.07
N VAL A 168 22.19 -9.75 0.53
CA VAL A 168 22.27 -10.63 1.69
C VAL A 168 23.36 -11.68 1.50
N TYR A 169 23.40 -12.34 0.34
CA TYR A 169 24.44 -13.32 0.03
C TYR A 169 25.85 -12.72 0.02
N MET A 170 26.00 -11.56 -0.64
CA MET A 170 27.29 -10.87 -0.72
C MET A 170 27.78 -10.36 0.64
N LEU A 171 26.93 -9.69 1.39
CA LEU A 171 27.27 -9.09 2.70
C LEU A 171 27.47 -10.15 3.79
N GLY A 172 26.77 -11.27 3.68
CA GLY A 172 26.86 -12.38 4.63
C GLY A 172 27.98 -13.39 4.33
N GLN A 173 28.66 -13.26 3.18
CA GLN A 173 29.68 -14.23 2.74
C GLN A 173 29.16 -15.69 2.82
N GLY A 174 27.92 -15.90 2.40
CA GLY A 174 27.21 -17.19 2.48
C GLY A 174 26.43 -17.43 3.78
N ASN A 175 26.57 -16.57 4.79
CA ASN A 175 25.74 -16.63 6.00
C ASN A 175 24.57 -15.64 5.88
N GLU A 176 23.39 -16.15 5.58
CA GLU A 176 22.19 -15.32 5.37
C GLU A 176 21.80 -14.50 6.59
N ARG A 177 21.96 -15.05 7.81
CA ARG A 177 21.67 -14.33 9.05
C ARG A 177 22.52 -13.05 9.18
N THR A 178 23.82 -13.15 8.91
CA THR A 178 24.73 -12.01 8.89
C THR A 178 24.42 -11.07 7.74
N GLY A 179 24.09 -11.61 6.57
CA GLY A 179 23.70 -10.84 5.40
C GLY A 179 22.46 -9.99 5.62
N PHE A 180 21.38 -10.55 6.16
CA PHE A 180 20.15 -9.81 6.50
C PHE A 180 20.40 -8.70 7.52
N ARG A 181 21.23 -8.97 8.54
CA ARG A 181 21.61 -7.96 9.53
C ARG A 181 22.28 -6.74 8.91
N TRP A 182 23.27 -6.93 8.03
CA TRP A 182 23.96 -5.84 7.37
C TRP A 182 23.10 -5.13 6.34
N PHE A 183 22.30 -5.88 5.58
CA PHE A 183 21.41 -5.30 4.60
C PHE A 183 20.31 -4.45 5.28
N ALA A 184 19.72 -4.93 6.37
CA ALA A 184 18.76 -4.17 7.15
C ALA A 184 19.35 -2.88 7.72
N LEU A 185 20.61 -2.90 8.16
CA LEU A 185 21.32 -1.69 8.59
C LEU A 185 21.48 -0.67 7.45
N ILE A 186 21.89 -1.12 6.26
CA ILE A 186 22.03 -0.23 5.09
C ILE A 186 20.68 0.40 4.74
N VAL A 187 19.61 -0.40 4.66
CA VAL A 187 18.26 0.10 4.37
C VAL A 187 17.80 1.08 5.44
N ALA A 188 18.03 0.79 6.73
CA ALA A 188 17.70 1.68 7.84
C ALA A 188 18.42 3.03 7.77
N VAL A 189 19.72 3.03 7.44
CA VAL A 189 20.51 4.27 7.28
C VAL A 189 20.01 5.09 6.09
N LEU A 190 19.76 4.45 4.94
CA LEU A 190 19.21 5.15 3.77
C LEU A 190 17.83 5.75 4.06
N PHE A 191 16.98 5.02 4.78
CA PHE A 191 15.67 5.49 5.20
C PHE A 191 15.76 6.74 6.09
N VAL A 192 16.61 6.71 7.13
CA VAL A 192 16.84 7.87 8.01
C VAL A 192 17.36 9.06 7.20
N LEU A 193 18.32 8.84 6.31
CA LEU A 193 18.87 9.87 5.44
C LEU A 193 17.78 10.54 4.58
N PHE A 194 16.99 9.73 3.87
CA PHE A 194 15.99 10.23 2.93
C PHE A 194 14.85 10.98 3.64
N ILE A 195 14.34 10.46 4.76
CA ILE A 195 13.33 11.18 5.55
C ILE A 195 13.90 12.44 6.20
N THR A 196 15.15 12.42 6.65
CA THR A 196 15.80 13.64 7.18
C THR A 196 15.90 14.71 6.10
N ILE A 197 16.30 14.37 4.87
CA ILE A 197 16.31 15.29 3.73
C ILE A 197 14.90 15.86 3.49
N THR A 198 13.87 15.01 3.54
CA THR A 198 12.48 15.45 3.41
C THR A 198 12.11 16.45 4.48
N CYS A 199 12.38 16.15 5.76
CA CYS A 199 12.04 17.01 6.89
C CYS A 199 12.78 18.35 6.88
N LEU A 200 14.03 18.40 6.43
CA LEU A 200 14.83 19.62 6.34
C LEU A 200 14.43 20.51 5.15
N THR A 201 14.00 19.89 4.05
CA THR A 201 13.69 20.61 2.82
C THR A 201 12.28 21.16 2.82
N ILE A 202 11.31 20.41 3.33
CA ILE A 202 9.90 20.77 3.28
C ILE A 202 9.50 21.53 4.55
N ARG A 203 8.86 22.68 4.39
CA ARG A 203 8.31 23.47 5.50
C ARG A 203 6.79 23.38 5.48
N GLU A 204 6.20 22.99 6.62
CA GLU A 204 4.75 23.02 6.78
C GLU A 204 4.24 24.47 6.76
N LYS A 205 3.25 24.74 5.89
CA LYS A 205 2.78 26.10 5.63
C LYS A 205 1.60 26.54 6.50
N SER A 206 0.92 25.62 7.18
CA SER A 206 -0.25 25.99 7.99
C SER A 206 -0.11 25.55 9.45
N THR A 207 0.10 26.50 10.31
CA THR A 207 -0.22 26.42 11.72
C THR A 207 -1.57 27.12 11.95
N VAL A 208 -2.63 26.61 11.35
CA VAL A 208 -3.97 27.11 11.66
C VAL A 208 -4.31 26.68 13.09
N HIS A 209 -4.71 27.64 13.92
CA HIS A 209 -5.20 27.41 15.26
C HIS A 209 -6.53 26.63 15.21
N MET A 210 -6.45 25.32 15.19
CA MET A 210 -7.61 24.45 15.28
C MET A 210 -7.79 23.93 16.70
N GLU A 211 -9.00 23.93 17.19
CA GLU A 211 -9.35 23.26 18.45
C GLU A 211 -8.95 21.79 18.40
N THR A 212 -8.50 21.25 19.52
CA THR A 212 -8.11 19.84 19.61
C THR A 212 -9.35 18.96 19.77
N PRO A 213 -9.81 18.30 18.72
CA PRO A 213 -11.01 17.48 18.80
C PRO A 213 -10.78 16.20 19.60
N THR A 214 -11.83 15.68 20.22
CA THR A 214 -11.81 14.35 20.82
C THR A 214 -11.82 13.27 19.74
N VAL A 215 -11.37 12.03 20.08
CA VAL A 215 -11.42 10.87 19.16
C VAL A 215 -12.81 10.67 18.57
N ARG A 216 -13.85 10.78 19.40
CA ARG A 216 -15.26 10.67 18.97
C ARG A 216 -15.64 11.72 17.94
N GLN A 217 -15.21 12.97 18.15
CA GLN A 217 -15.46 14.06 17.21
C GLN A 217 -14.74 13.87 15.88
N MET A 218 -13.53 13.29 15.88
CA MET A 218 -12.78 12.99 14.67
C MET A 218 -13.44 11.91 13.83
N PHE A 219 -13.86 10.80 14.46
CA PHE A 219 -14.63 9.77 13.76
C PHE A 219 -16.00 10.31 13.28
N SER A 220 -16.66 11.13 14.09
CA SER A 220 -17.89 11.80 13.69
C SER A 220 -17.67 12.70 12.47
N ALA A 221 -16.61 13.50 12.44
CA ALA A 221 -16.29 14.36 11.30
C ALA A 221 -16.03 13.57 10.02
N LEU A 222 -15.34 12.44 10.12
CA LEU A 222 -15.12 11.54 8.98
C LEU A 222 -16.45 10.96 8.45
N ILE A 223 -17.32 10.47 9.34
CA ILE A 223 -18.62 9.90 8.96
C ILE A 223 -19.52 10.99 8.33
N HIS A 224 -19.43 12.22 8.81
CA HIS A 224 -20.19 13.36 8.26
C HIS A 224 -19.55 13.92 6.98
N ASN A 225 -18.30 13.56 6.66
CA ASN A 225 -17.68 13.84 5.37
C ASN A 225 -18.08 12.76 4.36
N ASP A 226 -19.21 12.94 3.70
CA ASP A 226 -19.78 12.01 2.73
C ASP A 226 -18.83 11.72 1.56
N GLN A 227 -18.00 12.69 1.18
CA GLN A 227 -17.00 12.50 0.12
C GLN A 227 -15.84 11.63 0.58
N ALA A 228 -15.34 11.85 1.80
CA ALA A 228 -14.29 10.99 2.38
C ALA A 228 -14.79 9.55 2.53
N MET A 229 -16.00 9.34 3.04
CA MET A 229 -16.60 8.00 3.15
C MET A 229 -16.78 7.33 1.80
N THR A 230 -17.18 8.07 0.78
CA THR A 230 -17.30 7.53 -0.60
C THR A 230 -15.95 7.05 -1.14
N VAL A 231 -14.90 7.84 -0.97
CA VAL A 231 -13.55 7.49 -1.41
C VAL A 231 -13.00 6.31 -0.59
N VAL A 232 -13.21 6.30 0.73
CA VAL A 232 -12.78 5.20 1.63
C VAL A 232 -13.43 3.87 1.23
N ILE A 233 -14.74 3.84 1.01
CA ILE A 233 -15.45 2.62 0.55
C ILE A 233 -14.90 2.16 -0.81
N THR A 234 -14.65 3.10 -1.72
CA THR A 234 -14.07 2.80 -3.04
C THR A 234 -12.67 2.21 -2.90
N ILE A 235 -11.83 2.74 -2.00
CA ILE A 235 -10.50 2.23 -1.68
C ILE A 235 -10.56 0.79 -1.15
N VAL A 236 -11.50 0.49 -0.24
CA VAL A 236 -11.71 -0.87 0.28
C VAL A 236 -11.98 -1.85 -0.86
N LEU A 237 -12.93 -1.53 -1.72
CA LEU A 237 -13.33 -2.42 -2.82
C LEU A 237 -12.21 -2.64 -3.83
N ILE A 238 -11.45 -1.58 -4.19
CA ILE A 238 -10.28 -1.67 -5.07
C ILE A 238 -9.19 -2.55 -4.44
N ASN A 239 -8.85 -2.31 -3.18
CA ASN A 239 -7.77 -3.05 -2.52
C ASN A 239 -8.17 -4.50 -2.22
N CYS A 240 -9.41 -4.78 -1.82
CA CYS A 240 -9.90 -6.16 -1.71
C CYS A 240 -9.75 -6.90 -3.03
N SER A 241 -10.14 -6.28 -4.15
CA SER A 241 -10.02 -6.88 -5.48
C SER A 241 -8.56 -7.20 -5.82
N LEU A 242 -7.63 -6.26 -5.60
CA LEU A 242 -6.20 -6.46 -5.84
C LEU A 242 -5.64 -7.58 -4.95
N TYR A 243 -5.93 -7.56 -3.66
CA TYR A 243 -5.36 -8.51 -2.71
C TYR A 243 -5.91 -9.92 -2.87
N ILE A 244 -7.18 -10.10 -3.24
CA ILE A 244 -7.74 -11.43 -3.57
C ILE A 244 -6.96 -12.04 -4.73
N THR A 245 -6.78 -11.28 -5.82
CA THR A 245 -6.00 -11.73 -6.97
C THR A 245 -4.56 -12.05 -6.59
N SER A 246 -3.89 -11.15 -5.87
CA SER A 246 -2.48 -11.33 -5.48
C SER A 246 -2.28 -12.56 -4.57
N ASN A 247 -3.18 -12.81 -3.63
CA ASN A 247 -3.09 -13.97 -2.74
C ASN A 247 -3.34 -15.30 -3.48
N LEU A 248 -4.21 -15.29 -4.49
CA LEU A 248 -4.55 -16.51 -5.24
C LEU A 248 -3.65 -16.74 -6.46
N LEU A 249 -2.89 -15.73 -6.89
CA LEU A 249 -2.05 -15.80 -8.08
C LEU A 249 -1.02 -16.94 -8.03
N LEU A 250 -0.36 -17.12 -6.88
CA LEU A 250 0.59 -18.22 -6.67
C LEU A 250 -0.09 -19.59 -6.87
N TYR A 251 -1.27 -19.76 -6.30
CA TYR A 251 -2.04 -21.02 -6.39
C TYR A 251 -2.58 -21.26 -7.80
N PHE A 252 -2.92 -20.19 -8.52
CA PHE A 252 -3.28 -20.27 -9.93
C PHE A 252 -2.12 -20.84 -10.76
N PHE A 253 -0.92 -20.31 -10.62
CA PHE A 253 0.24 -20.85 -11.33
C PHE A 253 0.58 -22.26 -10.88
N LYS A 254 0.43 -22.59 -9.60
CA LYS A 254 0.75 -23.90 -9.04
C LYS A 254 -0.23 -24.99 -9.50
N TYR A 255 -1.53 -24.74 -9.48
CA TYR A 255 -2.57 -25.76 -9.66
C TYR A 255 -3.28 -25.73 -11.01
N ASP A 256 -3.30 -24.58 -11.70
CA ASP A 256 -3.96 -24.43 -13.00
C ASP A 256 -2.95 -24.42 -14.16
N VAL A 257 -1.92 -23.57 -14.10
CA VAL A 257 -0.83 -23.59 -15.09
C VAL A 257 -0.01 -24.85 -14.93
N SER A 258 0.34 -25.22 -13.69
CA SER A 258 1.05 -26.43 -13.30
C SER A 258 2.36 -26.73 -14.08
N GLY A 259 2.96 -27.92 -13.88
CA GLY A 259 4.17 -28.36 -14.57
C GLY A 259 5.48 -27.93 -13.88
N GLU A 260 6.62 -28.33 -14.43
CA GLU A 260 7.94 -28.14 -13.81
C GLU A 260 8.38 -26.67 -13.70
N SER A 261 7.87 -25.78 -14.56
CA SER A 261 8.25 -24.37 -14.63
C SER A 261 7.21 -23.41 -14.00
N TRP A 262 6.22 -23.91 -13.28
CA TRP A 262 5.14 -23.07 -12.73
C TRP A 262 5.64 -21.91 -11.86
N TYR A 263 6.65 -22.18 -11.03
CA TYR A 263 7.23 -21.16 -10.15
C TYR A 263 7.97 -20.05 -10.92
N ASN A 264 8.71 -20.43 -11.97
CA ASN A 264 9.37 -19.46 -12.84
C ASN A 264 8.34 -18.59 -13.58
N SER A 265 7.26 -19.20 -14.07
CA SER A 265 6.16 -18.49 -14.73
C SER A 265 5.44 -17.54 -13.78
N TYR A 266 5.20 -17.95 -12.53
CA TYR A 266 4.67 -17.09 -11.47
C TYR A 266 5.60 -15.90 -11.20
N THR A 267 6.89 -16.16 -11.01
CA THR A 267 7.88 -15.11 -10.71
C THR A 267 8.01 -14.11 -11.85
N LEU A 268 8.05 -14.60 -13.09
CA LEU A 268 8.12 -13.75 -14.28
C LEU A 268 6.86 -12.89 -14.43
N PHE A 269 5.68 -13.48 -14.26
CA PHE A 269 4.41 -12.77 -14.35
C PHE A 269 4.24 -11.73 -13.22
N SER A 270 4.62 -12.06 -11.99
CA SER A 270 4.58 -11.15 -10.85
C SER A 270 5.55 -9.97 -11.02
N THR A 271 6.76 -10.23 -11.53
CA THR A 271 7.75 -9.20 -11.84
C THR A 271 7.25 -8.28 -12.97
N PHE A 272 6.69 -8.86 -14.04
CA PHE A 272 6.04 -8.12 -15.11
C PHE A 272 4.91 -7.23 -14.57
N GLY A 273 4.04 -7.78 -13.73
CA GLY A 273 2.93 -7.03 -13.13
C GLY A 273 3.40 -5.86 -12.28
N GLY A 274 4.41 -6.06 -11.43
CA GLY A 274 5.02 -5.00 -10.63
C GLY A 274 5.64 -3.89 -11.50
N ALA A 275 6.37 -4.26 -12.55
CA ALA A 275 6.95 -3.31 -13.50
C ALA A 275 5.86 -2.50 -14.23
N VAL A 276 4.83 -3.16 -14.73
CA VAL A 276 3.68 -2.50 -15.40
C VAL A 276 2.98 -1.55 -14.45
N GLN A 277 2.75 -1.95 -13.19
CA GLN A 277 2.11 -1.11 -12.19
C GLN A 277 2.90 0.18 -11.93
N ILE A 278 4.22 0.07 -11.75
CA ILE A 278 5.11 1.23 -11.53
C ILE A 278 5.16 2.11 -12.78
N LEU A 279 5.36 1.53 -13.96
CA LEU A 279 5.40 2.29 -15.21
C LEU A 279 4.07 2.98 -15.51
N SER A 280 2.96 2.38 -15.14
CA SER A 280 1.66 3.03 -15.32
C SER A 280 1.50 4.25 -14.41
N MET A 281 2.01 4.21 -13.19
CA MET A 281 2.03 5.39 -12.30
C MET A 281 2.96 6.49 -12.82
N MET A 282 4.15 6.11 -13.32
CA MET A 282 5.19 7.08 -13.73
C MET A 282 4.95 7.68 -15.10
N VAL A 283 4.41 6.91 -16.04
CA VAL A 283 4.35 7.28 -17.48
C VAL A 283 2.91 7.34 -17.97
N LEU A 284 2.15 6.24 -17.82
CA LEU A 284 0.82 6.13 -18.42
C LEU A 284 -0.16 7.12 -17.79
N PHE A 285 -0.18 7.22 -16.46
CA PHE A 285 -1.07 8.15 -15.75
C PHE A 285 -0.79 9.61 -16.12
N PRO A 286 0.45 10.15 -16.03
CA PRO A 286 0.73 11.52 -16.45
C PRO A 286 0.44 11.79 -17.94
N LEU A 287 0.67 10.78 -18.79
CA LEU A 287 0.36 10.90 -20.21
C LEU A 287 -1.14 11.06 -20.45
N LEU A 288 -1.97 10.21 -19.87
CA LEU A 288 -3.44 10.29 -19.97
C LEU A 288 -3.97 11.61 -19.38
N ARG A 289 -3.36 12.10 -18.31
CA ARG A 289 -3.73 13.37 -17.68
C ARG A 289 -3.49 14.62 -18.56
N LYS A 290 -2.72 14.51 -19.61
CA LYS A 290 -2.59 15.60 -20.60
C LYS A 290 -3.87 15.78 -21.42
N PHE A 291 -4.62 14.71 -21.63
CA PHE A 291 -5.79 14.68 -22.52
C PHE A 291 -7.13 14.50 -21.80
N MET A 292 -7.09 13.99 -20.57
CA MET A 292 -8.28 13.60 -19.82
C MET A 292 -8.27 14.17 -18.39
N SER A 293 -9.47 14.44 -17.84
CA SER A 293 -9.62 14.79 -16.41
C SER A 293 -9.34 13.60 -15.50
N SER A 294 -8.97 13.85 -14.22
CA SER A 294 -8.69 12.79 -13.21
C SER A 294 -9.84 11.78 -13.10
N ILE A 295 -11.09 12.28 -13.12
CA ILE A 295 -12.29 11.43 -13.05
C ILE A 295 -12.43 10.55 -14.30
N ARG A 296 -12.13 11.06 -15.50
CA ARG A 296 -12.16 10.25 -16.73
C ARG A 296 -11.09 9.17 -16.72
N VAL A 297 -9.87 9.50 -16.28
CA VAL A 297 -8.80 8.50 -16.13
C VAL A 297 -9.18 7.45 -15.11
N PHE A 298 -9.89 7.82 -14.02
CA PHE A 298 -10.38 6.90 -13.02
C PHE A 298 -11.37 5.88 -13.59
N TYR A 299 -12.36 6.33 -14.35
CA TYR A 299 -13.30 5.43 -15.04
C TYR A 299 -12.63 4.57 -16.11
N LEU A 300 -11.67 5.12 -16.84
CA LEU A 300 -10.87 4.35 -17.80
C LEU A 300 -10.11 3.22 -17.09
N SER A 301 -9.49 3.51 -15.94
CA SER A 301 -8.76 2.51 -15.15
C SER A 301 -9.67 1.39 -14.66
N PHE A 302 -10.89 1.70 -14.20
CA PHE A 302 -11.87 0.67 -13.88
C PHE A 302 -12.27 -0.17 -15.09
N GLY A 303 -12.52 0.48 -16.23
CA GLY A 303 -12.83 -0.20 -17.49
C GLY A 303 -11.71 -1.16 -17.89
N MET A 304 -10.46 -0.72 -17.82
CA MET A 304 -9.27 -1.54 -18.09
C MET A 304 -9.18 -2.73 -17.12
N ALA A 305 -9.36 -2.51 -15.82
CA ALA A 305 -9.31 -3.58 -14.83
C ALA A 305 -10.41 -4.62 -15.03
N ILE A 306 -11.66 -4.18 -15.20
CA ILE A 306 -12.81 -5.07 -15.43
C ILE A 306 -12.64 -5.85 -16.74
N ALA A 307 -12.23 -5.19 -17.83
CA ALA A 307 -11.94 -5.84 -19.10
C ALA A 307 -10.79 -6.86 -18.96
N GLY A 308 -9.72 -6.48 -18.25
CA GLY A 308 -8.60 -7.38 -17.96
C GLY A 308 -9.04 -8.64 -17.21
N TYR A 309 -9.84 -8.50 -16.16
CA TYR A 309 -10.39 -9.63 -15.42
C TYR A 309 -11.36 -10.49 -16.27
N ALA A 310 -12.19 -9.86 -17.09
CA ALA A 310 -13.08 -10.58 -18.00
C ALA A 310 -12.30 -11.42 -19.02
N ILE A 311 -11.30 -10.81 -19.68
CA ILE A 311 -10.41 -11.51 -20.63
C ILE A 311 -9.66 -12.63 -19.91
N LEU A 312 -9.11 -12.38 -18.71
CA LEU A 312 -8.40 -13.36 -17.91
C LEU A 312 -9.32 -14.56 -17.61
N LEU A 313 -10.55 -14.31 -17.17
CA LEU A 313 -11.52 -15.37 -16.86
C LEU A 313 -11.89 -16.21 -18.08
N VAL A 314 -12.12 -15.56 -19.23
CA VAL A 314 -12.43 -16.24 -20.50
C VAL A 314 -11.25 -17.14 -20.94
N LEU A 315 -10.03 -16.63 -20.88
CA LEU A 315 -8.82 -17.41 -21.22
C LEU A 315 -8.64 -18.60 -20.28
N MET A 316 -8.82 -18.41 -18.98
CA MET A 316 -8.73 -19.49 -18.00
C MET A 316 -9.78 -20.56 -18.22
N ILE A 317 -11.05 -20.20 -18.47
CA ILE A 317 -12.14 -21.15 -18.74
C ILE A 317 -11.87 -21.89 -20.06
N GLY A 318 -11.36 -21.21 -21.08
CA GLY A 318 -10.96 -21.79 -22.35
C GLY A 318 -9.70 -22.67 -22.32
N GLY A 319 -9.04 -22.79 -21.16
CA GLY A 319 -7.80 -23.56 -21.00
C GLY A 319 -6.55 -22.91 -21.59
N HIS A 320 -6.63 -21.65 -21.99
CA HIS A 320 -5.51 -20.90 -22.56
C HIS A 320 -4.69 -20.20 -21.44
N THR A 321 -4.02 -21.01 -20.62
CA THR A 321 -3.24 -20.53 -19.45
C THR A 321 -1.75 -20.34 -19.74
N ALA A 322 -1.34 -20.38 -21.01
CA ALA A 322 0.04 -20.09 -21.40
C ALA A 322 0.44 -18.65 -21.02
N LEU A 323 1.65 -18.47 -20.52
CA LEU A 323 2.16 -17.18 -20.03
C LEU A 323 1.95 -16.03 -21.03
N GLY A 324 2.18 -16.28 -22.34
CA GLY A 324 1.97 -15.29 -23.39
C GLY A 324 0.53 -14.80 -23.52
N ALA A 325 -0.47 -15.69 -23.30
CA ALA A 325 -1.88 -15.32 -23.33
C ALA A 325 -2.26 -14.43 -22.11
N LEU A 326 -1.59 -14.61 -20.98
CA LEU A 326 -1.84 -13.87 -19.74
C LEU A 326 -1.24 -12.46 -19.74
N VAL A 327 -0.33 -12.12 -20.66
CA VAL A 327 0.32 -10.81 -20.73
C VAL A 327 -0.68 -9.67 -20.94
N VAL A 328 -1.63 -9.85 -21.87
CA VAL A 328 -2.60 -8.79 -22.19
C VAL A 328 -3.54 -8.50 -21.02
N PRO A 329 -4.27 -9.48 -20.45
CA PRO A 329 -5.11 -9.22 -19.27
C PRO A 329 -4.27 -8.76 -18.07
N GLY A 330 -3.08 -9.30 -17.87
CA GLY A 330 -2.16 -8.86 -16.81
C GLY A 330 -1.78 -7.39 -16.97
N PHE A 331 -1.40 -6.94 -18.18
CA PHE A 331 -1.13 -5.54 -18.46
C PHE A 331 -2.33 -4.64 -18.12
N LEU A 332 -3.53 -4.98 -18.56
CA LEU A 332 -4.74 -4.21 -18.29
C LEU A 332 -5.02 -4.09 -16.79
N ILE A 333 -4.91 -5.20 -16.05
CA ILE A 333 -5.15 -5.23 -14.60
C ILE A 333 -4.09 -4.42 -13.86
N PHE A 334 -2.80 -4.72 -14.03
CA PHE A 334 -1.73 -4.08 -13.27
C PHE A 334 -1.57 -2.59 -13.62
N ALA A 335 -1.71 -2.22 -14.91
CA ALA A 335 -1.70 -0.82 -15.30
C ALA A 335 -2.86 -0.03 -14.68
N ALA A 336 -4.05 -0.61 -14.66
CA ALA A 336 -5.22 -0.01 -14.03
C ALA A 336 -5.01 0.19 -12.52
N PHE A 337 -4.52 -0.82 -11.80
CA PHE A 337 -4.26 -0.70 -10.36
C PHE A 337 -3.17 0.33 -10.04
N GLY A 338 -2.14 0.47 -10.89
CA GLY A 338 -1.17 1.54 -10.75
C GLY A 338 -1.81 2.93 -10.80
N MET A 339 -2.64 3.19 -11.80
CA MET A 339 -3.36 4.46 -11.92
C MET A 339 -4.37 4.67 -10.78
N LEU A 340 -5.12 3.64 -10.39
CA LEU A 340 -6.09 3.70 -9.29
C LEU A 340 -5.40 4.02 -7.96
N THR A 341 -4.20 3.52 -7.71
CA THR A 341 -3.42 3.82 -6.50
C THR A 341 -3.10 5.32 -6.38
N VAL A 342 -2.70 5.96 -7.48
CA VAL A 342 -2.47 7.41 -7.50
C VAL A 342 -3.77 8.17 -7.30
N LEU A 343 -4.79 7.83 -8.09
CA LEU A 343 -6.06 8.57 -8.12
C LEU A 343 -6.82 8.49 -6.81
N THR A 344 -6.85 7.33 -6.15
CA THR A 344 -7.49 7.20 -4.82
C THR A 344 -6.82 8.07 -3.77
N THR A 345 -5.48 8.19 -3.82
CA THR A 345 -4.74 9.08 -2.91
C THR A 345 -5.03 10.56 -3.21
N VAL A 346 -5.11 10.95 -4.48
CA VAL A 346 -5.47 12.32 -4.88
C VAL A 346 -6.90 12.65 -4.44
N PHE A 347 -7.85 11.76 -4.70
CA PHE A 347 -9.25 11.98 -4.33
C PHE A 347 -9.43 12.05 -2.82
N LEU A 348 -8.74 11.21 -2.07
CA LEU A 348 -8.76 11.27 -0.62
C LEU A 348 -8.22 12.62 -0.11
N ALA A 349 -7.10 13.08 -0.67
CA ALA A 349 -6.55 14.39 -0.34
C ALA A 349 -7.53 15.54 -0.65
N ASN A 350 -8.30 15.44 -1.73
CA ASN A 350 -9.32 16.42 -2.09
C ASN A 350 -10.51 16.44 -1.11
N THR A 351 -10.81 15.30 -0.48
CA THR A 351 -11.88 15.25 0.55
C THR A 351 -11.52 15.98 1.83
N VAL A 352 -10.24 16.24 2.08
CA VAL A 352 -9.78 17.08 3.20
C VAL A 352 -10.25 18.51 3.02
N ASP A 353 -10.03 19.09 1.84
CA ASP A 353 -10.45 20.46 1.53
C ASP A 353 -12.00 20.60 1.56
N TYR A 354 -12.71 19.58 1.07
CA TYR A 354 -14.16 19.53 1.18
C TYR A 354 -14.64 19.48 2.64
N GLY A 355 -13.97 18.69 3.48
CA GLY A 355 -14.25 18.61 4.91
C GLY A 355 -14.00 19.92 5.62
N GLU A 356 -12.95 20.65 5.27
CA GLU A 356 -12.63 21.97 5.79
C GLU A 356 -13.73 23.00 5.45
N MET A 357 -14.15 23.05 4.20
CA MET A 357 -15.25 23.92 3.77
C MET A 357 -16.59 23.60 4.48
N LYS A 358 -16.91 22.29 4.63
CA LYS A 358 -18.21 21.86 5.15
C LYS A 358 -18.31 21.88 6.68
N ASN A 359 -17.24 21.46 7.35
CA ASN A 359 -17.19 21.24 8.79
C ASN A 359 -16.31 22.26 9.53
N HIS A 360 -15.71 23.22 8.82
CA HIS A 360 -14.75 24.20 9.34
C HIS A 360 -13.57 23.54 10.09
N ARG A 361 -13.17 22.34 9.62
CA ARG A 361 -12.10 21.53 10.22
C ARG A 361 -11.30 20.81 9.16
N ARG A 362 -10.00 20.80 9.39
CA ARG A 362 -9.02 20.17 8.51
C ARG A 362 -8.46 18.91 9.16
N ASP A 363 -9.00 17.77 8.80
CA ASP A 363 -8.75 16.47 9.46
C ASP A 363 -7.86 15.52 8.60
N GLU A 364 -6.75 16.04 8.03
CA GLU A 364 -5.87 15.27 7.11
C GLU A 364 -5.39 13.94 7.73
N SER A 365 -4.86 14.02 8.96
CA SER A 365 -4.27 12.86 9.62
C SER A 365 -5.32 11.78 9.91
N VAL A 366 -6.55 12.19 10.26
CA VAL A 366 -7.66 11.27 10.51
C VAL A 366 -8.07 10.57 9.21
N ILE A 367 -8.23 11.32 8.12
CA ILE A 367 -8.63 10.80 6.82
C ILE A 367 -7.58 9.81 6.28
N PHE A 368 -6.28 10.14 6.36
CA PHE A 368 -5.22 9.25 5.91
C PHE A 368 -5.00 8.06 6.83
N SER A 369 -5.18 8.19 8.15
CA SER A 369 -5.15 7.05 9.06
C SER A 369 -6.28 6.06 8.79
N MET A 370 -7.46 6.57 8.45
CA MET A 370 -8.58 5.71 8.02
C MET A 370 -8.29 5.01 6.70
N GLN A 371 -7.60 5.66 5.76
CA GLN A 371 -7.14 4.98 4.54
C GLN A 371 -6.25 3.79 4.88
N THR A 372 -5.25 4.00 5.73
CA THR A 372 -4.32 2.94 6.14
C THR A 372 -5.04 1.81 6.85
N PHE A 373 -5.94 2.14 7.79
CA PHE A 373 -6.80 1.18 8.47
C PHE A 373 -7.60 0.32 7.49
N VAL A 374 -8.35 0.95 6.57
CA VAL A 374 -9.22 0.20 5.65
C VAL A 374 -8.45 -0.61 4.62
N VAL A 375 -7.24 -0.17 4.20
CA VAL A 375 -6.36 -0.95 3.32
C VAL A 375 -5.87 -2.21 4.04
N LYS A 376 -5.46 -2.12 5.30
CA LYS A 376 -5.07 -3.27 6.11
C LYS A 376 -6.24 -4.22 6.35
N LEU A 377 -7.43 -3.67 6.64
CA LEU A 377 -8.67 -4.46 6.77
C LEU A 377 -8.99 -5.19 5.48
N ALA A 378 -8.92 -4.51 4.33
CA ALA A 378 -9.13 -5.11 3.01
C ALA A 378 -8.15 -6.26 2.73
N SER A 379 -6.88 -6.10 3.12
CA SER A 379 -5.89 -7.18 2.99
C SER A 379 -6.23 -8.40 3.85
N GLY A 380 -6.72 -8.20 5.08
CA GLY A 380 -7.17 -9.27 5.96
C GLY A 380 -8.39 -10.02 5.40
N VAL A 381 -9.39 -9.29 4.92
CA VAL A 381 -10.58 -9.86 4.27
C VAL A 381 -10.19 -10.65 3.03
N ALA A 382 -9.26 -10.14 2.22
CA ALA A 382 -8.80 -10.83 1.02
C ALA A 382 -8.08 -12.16 1.33
N VAL A 383 -7.25 -12.18 2.39
CA VAL A 383 -6.61 -13.42 2.87
C VAL A 383 -7.65 -14.43 3.32
N LEU A 384 -8.68 -13.98 4.06
CA LEU A 384 -9.77 -14.86 4.49
C LEU A 384 -10.53 -15.45 3.28
N ILE A 385 -10.88 -14.63 2.29
CA ILE A 385 -11.53 -15.09 1.05
C ILE A 385 -10.65 -16.12 0.33
N ALA A 386 -9.35 -15.85 0.22
CA ALA A 386 -8.40 -16.78 -0.39
C ALA A 386 -8.33 -18.11 0.38
N ALA A 387 -8.25 -18.07 1.70
CA ALA A 387 -8.23 -19.27 2.53
C ALA A 387 -9.53 -20.10 2.41
N ILE A 388 -10.69 -19.45 2.40
CA ILE A 388 -11.99 -20.10 2.17
C ILE A 388 -12.01 -20.74 0.78
N CYS A 389 -11.56 -20.04 -0.25
CA CYS A 389 -11.48 -20.58 -1.62
C CYS A 389 -10.62 -21.85 -1.67
N LEU A 390 -9.42 -21.81 -1.11
CA LEU A 390 -8.49 -22.94 -1.10
C LEU A 390 -9.07 -24.14 -0.34
N SER A 391 -9.76 -23.90 0.77
CA SER A 391 -10.42 -24.93 1.57
C SER A 391 -11.59 -25.56 0.80
N LEU A 392 -12.48 -24.76 0.24
CA LEU A 392 -13.66 -25.25 -0.52
C LEU A 392 -13.26 -25.97 -1.81
N CYS A 393 -12.18 -25.55 -2.45
CA CYS A 393 -11.63 -26.17 -3.64
C CYS A 393 -10.72 -27.38 -3.34
N ASN A 394 -10.54 -27.77 -2.07
CA ASN A 394 -9.63 -28.82 -1.64
C ASN A 394 -8.18 -28.64 -2.16
N LEU A 395 -7.74 -27.40 -2.30
CA LEU A 395 -6.38 -27.04 -2.68
C LEU A 395 -5.52 -26.90 -1.42
N ARG A 396 -4.46 -27.72 -1.30
CA ARG A 396 -3.57 -27.69 -0.14
C ARG A 396 -2.71 -26.42 -0.16
N GLN A 397 -2.52 -25.81 1.00
CA GLN A 397 -1.61 -24.65 1.17
C GLN A 397 -0.12 -25.04 1.15
N ASP A 398 0.19 -26.33 1.07
CA ASP A 398 1.58 -26.79 1.07
C ASP A 398 2.27 -26.43 -0.25
N THR A 399 3.29 -25.58 -0.16
CA THR A 399 4.04 -25.04 -1.31
C THR A 399 5.34 -25.81 -1.58
N SER A 400 5.66 -26.85 -0.79
CA SER A 400 6.95 -27.52 -0.81
C SER A 400 7.21 -28.49 -1.98
N ALA A 401 6.19 -28.85 -2.77
CA ALA A 401 6.37 -29.78 -3.88
C ALA A 401 6.93 -29.08 -5.14
N ALA A 402 8.07 -29.56 -5.62
CA ALA A 402 8.72 -29.03 -6.82
C ALA A 402 7.94 -29.25 -8.11
N VAL A 403 7.17 -30.35 -8.18
CA VAL A 403 6.29 -30.68 -9.32
C VAL A 403 4.89 -30.98 -8.80
N VAL A 404 3.91 -30.23 -9.26
CA VAL A 404 2.51 -30.39 -8.86
C VAL A 404 1.69 -30.74 -10.07
N ALA A 405 0.93 -31.85 -9.99
CA ALA A 405 -0.06 -32.19 -10.99
C ALA A 405 -1.20 -31.17 -10.99
N ARG A 406 -1.79 -30.93 -12.16
CA ARG A 406 -2.97 -30.06 -12.28
C ARG A 406 -4.10 -30.59 -11.38
N ALA A 407 -4.73 -29.69 -10.64
CA ALA A 407 -5.84 -30.03 -9.77
C ALA A 407 -7.11 -30.41 -10.59
N ALA A 408 -8.09 -31.04 -9.94
CA ALA A 408 -9.35 -31.36 -10.55
C ALA A 408 -10.05 -30.14 -11.17
N ASP A 409 -10.71 -30.27 -12.30
CA ASP A 409 -11.33 -29.18 -13.04
C ASP A 409 -12.35 -28.38 -12.21
N SER A 410 -13.10 -29.02 -11.33
CA SER A 410 -14.01 -28.32 -10.40
C SER A 410 -13.29 -27.44 -9.39
N SER A 411 -12.16 -27.89 -8.84
CA SER A 411 -11.31 -27.12 -7.91
C SER A 411 -10.67 -25.94 -8.61
N VAL A 412 -10.18 -26.15 -9.83
CA VAL A 412 -9.58 -25.10 -10.66
C VAL A 412 -10.62 -24.06 -11.05
N LEU A 413 -11.85 -24.46 -11.38
CA LEU A 413 -12.94 -23.52 -11.69
C LEU A 413 -13.28 -22.62 -10.50
N GLY A 414 -13.35 -23.19 -9.29
CA GLY A 414 -13.57 -22.41 -8.07
C GLY A 414 -12.46 -21.37 -7.84
N LEU A 415 -11.20 -21.76 -8.06
CA LEU A 415 -10.05 -20.86 -7.97
C LEU A 415 -10.14 -19.71 -8.99
N ARG A 416 -10.47 -20.01 -10.26
CA ARG A 416 -10.62 -19.04 -11.35
C ARG A 416 -11.71 -18.01 -11.07
N LEU A 417 -12.88 -18.50 -10.64
CA LEU A 417 -14.02 -17.64 -10.32
C LEU A 417 -13.74 -16.73 -9.10
N THR A 418 -13.06 -17.25 -8.09
CA THR A 418 -12.69 -16.46 -6.92
C THR A 418 -11.62 -15.43 -7.26
N MET A 419 -10.58 -15.81 -8.01
CA MET A 419 -9.45 -14.95 -8.34
C MET A 419 -9.81 -13.80 -9.31
N ALA A 420 -10.72 -14.03 -10.26
CA ALA A 420 -11.09 -13.05 -11.28
C ALA A 420 -12.53 -12.54 -11.13
N GLY A 421 -13.49 -13.41 -10.81
CA GLY A 421 -14.91 -13.05 -10.71
C GLY A 421 -15.23 -12.15 -9.54
N ILE A 422 -14.77 -12.48 -8.33
CA ILE A 422 -15.02 -11.64 -7.14
C ILE A 422 -14.38 -10.24 -7.29
N PRO A 423 -13.09 -10.08 -7.71
CA PRO A 423 -12.52 -8.79 -7.99
C PRO A 423 -13.28 -7.97 -9.02
N MET A 424 -13.73 -8.60 -10.10
CA MET A 424 -14.52 -7.93 -11.14
C MET A 424 -15.82 -7.35 -10.59
N ILE A 425 -16.55 -8.12 -9.78
CA ILE A 425 -17.78 -7.67 -9.11
C ILE A 425 -17.46 -6.53 -8.12
N GLY A 426 -16.41 -6.66 -7.33
CA GLY A 426 -15.97 -5.64 -6.38
C GLY A 426 -15.65 -4.32 -7.05
N LEU A 427 -14.92 -4.35 -8.17
CA LEU A 427 -14.62 -3.15 -8.97
C LEU A 427 -15.87 -2.55 -9.61
N PHE A 428 -16.79 -3.36 -10.09
CA PHE A 428 -18.06 -2.88 -10.63
C PHE A 428 -18.89 -2.15 -9.57
N ILE A 429 -19.00 -2.71 -8.37
CA ILE A 429 -19.66 -2.05 -7.23
C ILE A 429 -18.94 -0.74 -6.88
N ALA A 430 -17.60 -0.73 -6.87
CA ALA A 430 -16.80 0.46 -6.59
C ALA A 430 -17.11 1.61 -7.58
N VAL A 431 -17.18 1.31 -8.87
CA VAL A 431 -17.58 2.29 -9.90
C VAL A 431 -18.97 2.85 -9.65
N LEU A 432 -19.94 1.99 -9.35
CA LEU A 432 -21.33 2.42 -9.11
C LEU A 432 -21.42 3.33 -7.89
N VAL A 433 -20.74 2.98 -6.79
CA VAL A 433 -20.71 3.79 -5.56
C VAL A 433 -20.06 5.14 -5.85
N PHE A 434 -18.91 5.14 -6.48
CA PHE A 434 -18.18 6.36 -6.82
C PHE A 434 -18.98 7.26 -7.76
N ARG A 435 -19.51 6.72 -8.85
CA ARG A 435 -20.32 7.48 -9.82
C ARG A 435 -21.55 8.14 -9.19
N LYS A 436 -22.21 7.45 -8.25
CA LYS A 436 -23.46 7.94 -7.62
C LYS A 436 -23.19 9.01 -6.56
N LYS A 437 -22.06 8.93 -5.86
CA LYS A 437 -21.85 9.73 -4.63
C LYS A 437 -20.71 10.74 -4.71
N TYR A 438 -19.72 10.55 -5.59
CA TYR A 438 -18.58 11.46 -5.65
C TYR A 438 -18.88 12.68 -6.51
N ILE A 439 -18.76 13.87 -5.93
CA ILE A 439 -19.13 15.15 -6.57
C ILE A 439 -17.96 16.11 -6.80
N LEU A 440 -16.74 15.77 -6.28
CA LEU A 440 -15.58 16.66 -6.32
C LEU A 440 -14.90 16.67 -7.71
N THR A 441 -15.57 17.30 -8.68
CA THR A 441 -14.98 17.59 -9.98
C THR A 441 -13.90 18.67 -9.87
N GLU A 442 -13.04 18.78 -10.89
CA GLU A 442 -11.97 19.82 -10.93
C GLU A 442 -12.54 21.23 -10.76
N LYS A 443 -13.72 21.50 -11.38
CA LYS A 443 -14.45 22.78 -11.21
C LYS A 443 -14.89 22.99 -9.78
N LYS A 444 -15.50 21.96 -9.17
CA LYS A 444 -15.96 22.03 -7.78
C LYS A 444 -14.84 22.24 -6.79
N LEU A 445 -13.68 21.61 -7.03
CA LEU A 445 -12.47 21.82 -6.21
C LEU A 445 -11.94 23.26 -6.31
N GLN A 446 -12.01 23.89 -7.48
CA GLN A 446 -11.65 25.29 -7.63
C GLN A 446 -12.60 26.23 -6.84
N GLU A 447 -13.90 25.94 -6.86
CA GLU A 447 -14.89 26.68 -6.05
C GLU A 447 -14.62 26.52 -4.54
N ILE A 448 -14.32 25.30 -4.08
CA ILE A 448 -13.99 25.00 -2.68
C ILE A 448 -12.73 25.77 -2.25
N ASN A 449 -11.66 25.69 -3.05
CA ASN A 449 -10.41 26.39 -2.72
C ASN A 449 -10.57 27.92 -2.69
N ALA A 450 -11.41 28.48 -3.57
CA ALA A 450 -11.74 29.90 -3.55
C ALA A 450 -12.54 30.28 -2.30
N ALA A 451 -13.49 29.44 -1.89
CA ALA A 451 -14.29 29.66 -0.67
C ALA A 451 -13.42 29.64 0.59
N ILE A 452 -12.51 28.67 0.71
CA ILE A 452 -11.57 28.56 1.85
C ILE A 452 -10.67 29.81 1.92
N LYS A 453 -10.11 30.27 0.80
CA LYS A 453 -9.29 31.49 0.76
C LYS A 453 -10.04 32.75 1.17
N ASN A 454 -11.30 32.85 0.81
CA ASN A 454 -12.12 33.99 1.22
C ASN A 454 -12.42 33.95 2.74
N GLN A 455 -12.57 32.78 3.34
CA GLN A 455 -12.74 32.63 4.79
C GLN A 455 -11.47 32.94 5.59
N GLU A 456 -10.28 32.68 5.03
CA GLU A 456 -9.00 33.03 5.66
C GLU A 456 -8.69 34.55 5.63
N ASN A 457 -9.31 35.29 4.73
CA ASN A 457 -9.10 36.73 4.55
C ASN A 457 -10.14 37.61 5.30
N CYS A 458 -11.16 36.99 5.89
CA CYS A 458 -12.15 37.63 6.78
C CYS A 458 -11.81 37.37 8.25
#